data_296624d92f95d4541c080d31df52f8b3
#
_entry.id   296624d92f95d4541c080d31df52f8b3
#
_cell.length_a   1.000
_cell.length_b   1.000
_cell.length_c   1.000
_cell.angle_alpha   90.00
_cell.angle_beta   90.00
_cell.angle_gamma   90.00
#
_symmetry.space_group_name_H-M   'P 1'
#
loop_
_entity.id
_entity.type
_entity.pdbx_description
1 polymer ?
#
loop_
_entity_poly.entity_id
_entity_poly.type
_entity_poly.pdbx_seq_one_letter_code
_entity_poly.pdbx_strand_id
1 'polypeptide(L)'
;MWQQEFIWFFTLFQQEFRKNNPIAFEVLMVLALAHLFGFYNPKQLADFLDIPHQRFYTELKEWSVYHVKRMLLRFMVKQAAEQLKPVLSKSAATRSRAGMTLSIDNSVMDRFGKLLRCTWNWYSGRYHKVIRGQDLLGIVFTINHIAFPLPLLFCPKQGRYHTNKADLLIFMLTQLKDEFDREGIDITQLPLTMDSAFVSQELRQRLHQ
;
A
#
# COMPACT_ATOMS: atom_id res chain seq x y z
N MET A 1 18.39 8.54 -12.97
CA MET A 1 16.97 8.47 -12.57
C MET A 1 16.78 7.63 -11.30
N TRP A 2 17.09 6.33 -11.30
CA TRP A 2 16.96 5.44 -10.12
C TRP A 2 17.71 5.88 -8.85
N GLN A 3 18.85 6.56 -8.96
CA GLN A 3 19.63 7.01 -7.82
C GLN A 3 18.91 8.10 -6.99
N GLN A 4 18.22 9.02 -7.65
CA GLN A 4 17.48 10.08 -6.95
C GLN A 4 16.27 9.54 -6.22
N GLU A 5 15.56 8.59 -6.82
CA GLU A 5 14.41 7.91 -6.21
C GLU A 5 14.84 7.11 -4.97
N PHE A 6 15.97 6.42 -5.05
CA PHE A 6 16.55 5.71 -3.92
C PHE A 6 16.93 6.65 -2.77
N ILE A 7 17.64 7.74 -3.07
CA ILE A 7 18.04 8.74 -2.07
C ILE A 7 16.79 9.30 -1.39
N TRP A 8 15.76 9.61 -2.17
CA TRP A 8 14.53 10.15 -1.62
C TRP A 8 13.78 9.12 -0.76
N PHE A 9 13.70 7.86 -1.16
CA PHE A 9 13.11 6.79 -0.37
C PHE A 9 13.80 6.63 0.99
N PHE A 10 15.12 6.72 1.03
CA PHE A 10 15.89 6.69 2.26
C PHE A 10 15.69 7.94 3.12
N THR A 11 15.59 9.09 2.50
CA THR A 11 15.30 10.33 3.22
C THR A 11 13.94 10.25 3.92
N LEU A 12 12.92 9.73 3.24
CA LEU A 12 11.62 9.47 3.85
C LEU A 12 11.70 8.48 5.01
N PHE A 13 12.46 7.42 4.85
CA PHE A 13 12.65 6.44 5.92
C PHE A 13 13.27 7.10 7.16
N GLN A 14 14.33 7.87 6.99
CA GLN A 14 14.98 8.59 8.10
C GLN A 14 14.01 9.58 8.77
N GLN A 15 13.21 10.31 7.99
CA GLN A 15 12.23 11.26 8.51
C GLN A 15 11.11 10.58 9.31
N GLU A 16 10.56 9.48 8.82
CA GLU A 16 9.44 8.79 9.46
C GLU A 16 9.88 7.99 10.68
N PHE A 17 11.03 7.35 10.63
CA PHE A 17 11.51 6.50 11.73
C PHE A 17 12.41 7.23 12.71
N ARG A 18 12.91 8.45 12.37
CA ARG A 18 13.90 9.21 13.16
C ARG A 18 15.11 8.37 13.58
N LYS A 19 15.43 7.34 12.78
CA LYS A 19 16.52 6.40 13.02
C LYS A 19 17.66 6.69 12.06
N ASN A 20 18.83 7.03 12.58
CA ASN A 20 20.09 7.06 11.84
C ASN A 20 20.89 5.77 12.05
N ASN A 21 20.20 4.66 12.32
CA ASN A 21 20.85 3.39 12.60
C ASN A 21 21.21 2.69 11.29
N PRO A 22 22.48 2.37 11.02
CA PRO A 22 22.90 1.63 9.85
C PRO A 22 22.15 0.30 9.67
N ILE A 23 21.82 -0.38 10.78
CA ILE A 23 21.08 -1.65 10.77
C ILE A 23 19.67 -1.48 10.22
N ALA A 24 18.97 -0.42 10.61
CA ALA A 24 17.64 -0.14 10.09
C ALA A 24 17.68 0.07 8.58
N PHE A 25 18.74 0.71 8.09
CA PHE A 25 18.99 0.90 6.67
C PHE A 25 19.25 -0.43 5.94
N GLU A 26 20.11 -1.28 6.48
CA GLU A 26 20.35 -2.61 5.93
C GLU A 26 19.07 -3.46 5.85
N VAL A 27 18.26 -3.46 6.91
CA VAL A 27 16.96 -4.15 6.93
C VAL A 27 16.01 -3.61 5.87
N LEU A 28 15.95 -2.29 5.70
CA LEU A 28 15.13 -1.66 4.67
C LEU A 28 15.59 -2.08 3.26
N MET A 29 16.91 -2.06 3.01
CA MET A 29 17.48 -2.51 1.74
C MET A 29 17.16 -3.96 1.47
N VAL A 30 17.30 -4.82 2.47
CA VAL A 30 16.94 -6.24 2.39
C VAL A 30 15.49 -6.40 1.96
N LEU A 31 14.56 -5.68 2.60
CA LEU A 31 13.13 -5.78 2.27
C LEU A 31 12.81 -5.23 0.88
N ALA A 32 13.44 -4.11 0.50
CA ALA A 32 13.24 -3.49 -0.81
C ALA A 32 13.78 -4.37 -1.95
N LEU A 33 14.91 -5.03 -1.74
CA LEU A 33 15.58 -5.86 -2.74
C LEU A 33 15.09 -7.32 -2.73
N ALA A 34 14.44 -7.76 -1.66
CA ALA A 34 13.94 -9.14 -1.54
C ALA A 34 13.14 -9.58 -2.76
N HIS A 35 12.27 -8.72 -3.21
CA HIS A 35 11.41 -8.99 -4.34
C HIS A 35 12.18 -9.05 -5.67
N LEU A 36 13.17 -8.19 -5.84
CA LEU A 36 14.01 -8.14 -7.04
C LEU A 36 14.87 -9.41 -7.20
N PHE A 37 15.34 -9.96 -6.08
CA PHE A 37 16.17 -11.19 -6.08
C PHE A 37 15.34 -12.48 -5.96
N GLY A 38 14.00 -12.39 -5.95
CA GLY A 38 13.13 -13.55 -5.80
C GLY A 38 13.18 -14.22 -4.42
N PHE A 39 13.67 -13.52 -3.41
CA PHE A 39 13.66 -14.00 -2.04
C PHE A 39 12.33 -13.71 -1.37
N TYR A 40 11.51 -14.73 -1.20
CA TYR A 40 10.21 -14.60 -0.52
C TYR A 40 10.31 -14.78 1.00
N ASN A 41 11.45 -15.24 1.50
CA ASN A 41 11.71 -15.44 2.91
C ASN A 41 12.77 -14.44 3.38
N PRO A 42 12.46 -13.54 4.32
CA PRO A 42 13.43 -12.59 4.86
C PRO A 42 14.68 -13.23 5.43
N LYS A 43 14.56 -14.48 5.95
CA LYS A 43 15.71 -15.24 6.42
C LYS A 43 16.74 -15.51 5.30
N GLN A 44 16.27 -15.99 4.14
CA GLN A 44 17.15 -16.29 3.01
C GLN A 44 17.91 -15.06 2.54
N LEU A 45 17.24 -13.91 2.58
CA LEU A 45 17.87 -12.68 2.18
C LEU A 45 18.85 -12.15 3.22
N ALA A 46 18.54 -12.29 4.52
CA ALA A 46 19.49 -11.98 5.59
C ALA A 46 20.74 -12.85 5.50
N ASP A 47 20.58 -14.16 5.20
CA ASP A 47 21.69 -15.09 4.94
C ASP A 47 22.53 -14.64 3.73
N PHE A 48 21.88 -14.25 2.64
CA PHE A 48 22.55 -13.79 1.43
C PHE A 48 23.40 -12.52 1.67
N LEU A 49 22.95 -11.64 2.57
CA LEU A 49 23.62 -10.39 2.91
C LEU A 49 24.53 -10.50 4.15
N ASP A 50 24.72 -11.71 4.66
CA ASP A 50 25.50 -11.98 5.88
C ASP A 50 25.03 -11.17 7.10
N ILE A 51 23.72 -10.93 7.18
CA ILE A 51 23.11 -10.25 8.31
C ILE A 51 22.59 -11.28 9.31
N PRO A 52 23.04 -11.28 10.56
CA PRO A 52 22.54 -12.21 11.56
C PRO A 52 21.03 -12.12 11.72
N HIS A 53 20.31 -13.24 11.59
CA HIS A 53 18.83 -13.29 11.64
C HIS A 53 18.26 -12.63 12.88
N GLN A 54 18.89 -12.85 14.03
CA GLN A 54 18.42 -12.26 15.29
C GLN A 54 18.44 -10.73 15.23
N ARG A 55 19.49 -10.16 14.64
CA ARG A 55 19.63 -8.70 14.46
C ARG A 55 18.55 -8.16 13.51
N PHE A 56 18.30 -8.84 12.39
CA PHE A 56 17.26 -8.50 11.43
C PHE A 56 15.87 -8.47 12.07
N TYR A 57 15.48 -9.54 12.76
CA TYR A 57 14.16 -9.61 13.39
C TYR A 57 14.01 -8.70 14.61
N THR A 58 15.09 -8.41 15.32
CA THR A 58 15.07 -7.46 16.44
C THR A 58 14.79 -6.06 15.91
N GLU A 59 15.46 -5.64 14.84
CA GLU A 59 15.21 -4.36 14.21
C GLU A 59 13.78 -4.26 13.65
N LEU A 60 13.28 -5.29 12.95
CA LEU A 60 11.91 -5.31 12.44
C LEU A 60 10.83 -5.19 13.52
N LYS A 61 11.05 -5.73 14.70
CA LYS A 61 10.12 -5.61 15.83
C LYS A 61 9.94 -4.17 16.31
N GLU A 62 10.99 -3.37 16.17
CA GLU A 62 10.97 -1.94 16.53
C GLU A 62 10.21 -1.08 15.53
N TRP A 63 9.90 -1.62 14.34
CA TRP A 63 9.24 -0.86 13.29
C TRP A 63 7.73 -0.79 13.50
N SER A 64 7.22 0.41 13.55
CA SER A 64 5.77 0.62 13.52
C SER A 64 5.23 0.35 12.11
N VAL A 65 4.27 -0.57 12.00
CA VAL A 65 3.54 -0.84 10.75
C VAL A 65 2.89 0.44 10.20
N TYR A 66 2.44 1.32 11.08
CA TYR A 66 1.87 2.62 10.69
C TYR A 66 2.91 3.49 9.96
N HIS A 67 4.12 3.63 10.50
CA HIS A 67 5.17 4.42 9.88
C HIS A 67 5.63 3.81 8.55
N VAL A 68 5.77 2.49 8.47
CA VAL A 68 6.10 1.80 7.19
C VAL A 68 5.04 2.10 6.13
N LYS A 69 3.76 1.93 6.45
CA LYS A 69 2.67 2.21 5.51
C LYS A 69 2.66 3.66 5.06
N ARG A 70 2.82 4.59 5.98
CA ARG A 70 2.84 6.02 5.68
C ARG A 70 4.00 6.41 4.77
N MET A 71 5.19 5.88 5.05
CA MET A 71 6.36 6.07 4.20
C MET A 71 6.13 5.55 2.79
N LEU A 72 5.62 4.32 2.66
CA LEU A 72 5.31 3.72 1.37
C LEU A 72 4.22 4.51 0.63
N LEU A 73 3.17 4.94 1.32
CA LEU A 73 2.12 5.76 0.74
C LEU A 73 2.68 7.07 0.17
N ARG A 74 3.48 7.80 0.95
CA ARG A 74 4.15 9.02 0.49
C ARG A 74 5.05 8.79 -0.71
N PHE A 75 5.82 7.70 -0.69
CA PHE A 75 6.68 7.34 -1.80
C PHE A 75 5.85 7.12 -3.08
N MET A 76 4.81 6.30 -3.02
CA MET A 76 3.98 5.99 -4.17
C MET A 76 3.20 7.21 -4.66
N VAL A 77 2.67 8.03 -3.76
CA VAL A 77 1.94 9.25 -4.12
C VAL A 77 2.87 10.24 -4.84
N LYS A 78 4.10 10.42 -4.37
CA LYS A 78 5.04 11.31 -5.06
C LYS A 78 5.37 10.81 -6.46
N GLN A 79 5.63 9.52 -6.63
CA GLN A 79 5.88 8.93 -7.94
C GLN A 79 4.67 9.12 -8.87
N ALA A 80 3.46 8.90 -8.37
CA ALA A 80 2.23 9.15 -9.10
C ALA A 80 2.06 10.64 -9.45
N ALA A 81 2.36 11.54 -8.50
CA ALA A 81 2.26 12.98 -8.67
C ALA A 81 3.20 13.51 -9.78
N GLU A 82 4.41 12.99 -9.86
CA GLU A 82 5.36 13.35 -10.93
C GLU A 82 4.82 13.01 -12.32
N GLN A 83 4.08 11.91 -12.44
CA GLN A 83 3.41 11.52 -13.70
C GLN A 83 2.11 12.32 -13.94
N LEU A 84 1.42 12.69 -12.87
CA LEU A 84 0.11 13.34 -12.92
C LEU A 84 0.21 14.85 -13.24
N LYS A 85 1.14 15.56 -12.62
CA LYS A 85 1.33 17.02 -12.81
C LYS A 85 1.41 17.46 -14.30
N PRO A 86 2.21 16.79 -15.15
CA PRO A 86 2.27 17.12 -16.57
C PRO A 86 0.96 16.85 -17.33
N VAL A 87 0.13 15.91 -16.85
CA VAL A 87 -1.16 15.59 -17.48
C VAL A 87 -2.22 16.60 -17.06
N LEU A 88 -2.25 16.99 -15.79
CA LEU A 88 -3.21 17.97 -15.26
C LEU A 88 -3.03 19.36 -15.87
N SER A 89 -1.83 19.73 -16.31
CA SER A 89 -1.55 20.98 -17.01
C SER A 89 -2.09 21.03 -18.44
N LYS A 90 -2.54 19.90 -19.00
CA LYS A 90 -3.05 19.79 -20.37
C LYS A 90 -4.55 20.04 -20.45
N SER A 91 -5.07 20.16 -21.67
CA SER A 91 -6.50 20.35 -21.93
C SER A 91 -7.36 19.20 -21.37
N ALA A 92 -8.64 19.47 -21.09
CA ALA A 92 -9.58 18.47 -20.59
C ALA A 92 -9.68 17.21 -21.48
N ALA A 93 -9.63 17.39 -22.81
CA ALA A 93 -9.63 16.28 -23.76
C ALA A 93 -8.40 15.38 -23.63
N THR A 94 -7.22 15.96 -23.38
CA THR A 94 -5.98 15.20 -23.17
C THR A 94 -5.99 14.50 -21.82
N ARG A 95 -6.53 15.14 -20.78
CA ARG A 95 -6.73 14.52 -19.45
C ARG A 95 -7.64 13.30 -19.51
N SER A 96 -8.76 13.40 -20.23
CA SER A 96 -9.69 12.28 -20.44
C SER A 96 -9.01 11.08 -21.12
N ARG A 97 -8.09 11.34 -22.05
CA ARG A 97 -7.34 10.26 -22.76
C ARG A 97 -6.25 9.62 -21.90
N ALA A 98 -5.82 10.25 -20.84
CA ALA A 98 -4.75 9.72 -19.98
C ALA A 98 -5.18 8.51 -19.14
N GLY A 99 -6.47 8.17 -19.13
CA GLY A 99 -6.97 6.95 -18.47
C GLY A 99 -6.67 6.93 -16.97
N MET A 100 -6.86 8.08 -16.29
CA MET A 100 -6.61 8.16 -14.85
C MET A 100 -7.75 7.53 -14.07
N THR A 101 -7.45 6.57 -13.19
CA THR A 101 -8.44 5.90 -12.34
C THR A 101 -7.87 5.52 -11.00
N LEU A 102 -8.73 5.47 -9.99
CA LEU A 102 -8.50 4.77 -8.74
C LEU A 102 -9.29 3.47 -8.77
N SER A 103 -8.60 2.35 -8.72
CA SER A 103 -9.22 1.02 -8.70
C SER A 103 -9.11 0.42 -7.30
N ILE A 104 -10.24 -0.05 -6.78
CA ILE A 104 -10.32 -0.66 -5.46
C ILE A 104 -10.76 -2.09 -5.62
N ASP A 105 -10.01 -2.97 -4.97
CA ASP A 105 -10.34 -4.39 -4.92
C ASP A 105 -9.91 -5.01 -3.59
N ASN A 106 -10.52 -6.14 -3.25
CA ASN A 106 -10.06 -6.96 -2.15
C ASN A 106 -9.67 -8.34 -2.62
N SER A 107 -8.64 -8.88 -2.00
CA SER A 107 -8.15 -10.22 -2.30
C SER A 107 -7.97 -11.03 -1.03
N VAL A 108 -8.47 -12.26 -1.04
CA VAL A 108 -8.27 -13.19 0.05
C VAL A 108 -7.03 -14.04 -0.23
N MET A 109 -5.99 -13.82 0.57
CA MET A 109 -4.79 -14.66 0.53
C MET A 109 -4.94 -15.81 1.50
N ASP A 110 -4.90 -17.04 0.99
CA ASP A 110 -4.87 -18.24 1.83
C ASP A 110 -3.57 -18.27 2.66
N ARG A 111 -3.71 -18.52 3.94
CA ARG A 111 -2.59 -18.55 4.89
C ARG A 111 -2.78 -19.69 5.87
N PHE A 112 -1.81 -20.57 5.89
CA PHE A 112 -1.75 -21.70 6.79
C PHE A 112 -0.69 -21.45 7.85
N GLY A 113 -1.11 -21.28 9.07
CA GLY A 113 -0.19 -21.10 10.21
C GLY A 113 -0.91 -20.66 11.46
N LYS A 114 -0.64 -21.32 12.58
CA LYS A 114 -1.27 -21.01 13.87
C LYS A 114 -0.86 -19.64 14.43
N LEU A 115 0.32 -19.16 14.05
CA LEU A 115 0.92 -17.90 14.55
C LEU A 115 0.64 -16.69 13.65
N LEU A 116 -0.01 -16.87 12.49
CA LEU A 116 -0.32 -15.77 11.61
C LEU A 116 -1.47 -14.94 12.17
N ARG A 117 -1.21 -13.64 12.34
CA ARG A 117 -2.21 -12.66 12.78
C ARG A 117 -3.14 -12.27 11.62
N CYS A 118 -4.31 -11.73 11.94
CA CYS A 118 -5.30 -11.26 10.98
C CYS A 118 -5.79 -12.34 10.01
N THR A 119 -5.87 -13.61 10.46
CA THR A 119 -6.41 -14.72 9.68
C THR A 119 -7.78 -15.13 10.20
N TRP A 120 -8.76 -15.18 9.31
CA TRP A 120 -10.13 -15.62 9.59
C TRP A 120 -10.64 -16.48 8.44
N ASN A 121 -11.85 -16.98 8.58
CA ASN A 121 -12.54 -17.70 7.52
C ASN A 121 -13.19 -16.69 6.57
N TRP A 122 -12.75 -16.67 5.31
CA TRP A 122 -13.21 -15.81 4.25
C TRP A 122 -13.67 -16.62 3.04
N TYR A 123 -14.70 -16.15 2.33
CA TYR A 123 -15.02 -16.69 1.02
C TYR A 123 -13.98 -16.22 0.01
N SER A 124 -13.36 -17.15 -0.68
CA SER A 124 -12.39 -16.87 -1.75
C SER A 124 -13.04 -17.06 -3.12
N GLY A 125 -13.12 -15.99 -3.90
CA GLY A 125 -13.58 -16.06 -5.27
C GLY A 125 -12.70 -16.95 -6.16
N ARG A 126 -11.39 -17.01 -5.86
CA ARG A 126 -10.45 -17.88 -6.59
C ARG A 126 -10.74 -19.38 -6.40
N TYR A 127 -11.10 -19.79 -5.21
CA TYR A 127 -11.32 -21.20 -4.86
C TYR A 127 -12.79 -21.57 -4.76
N HIS A 128 -13.71 -20.61 -4.92
CA HIS A 128 -15.16 -20.75 -4.78
C HIS A 128 -15.59 -21.45 -3.48
N LYS A 129 -14.84 -21.22 -2.40
CA LYS A 129 -15.12 -21.80 -1.07
C LYS A 129 -14.61 -20.91 0.06
N VAL A 130 -15.06 -21.21 1.26
CA VAL A 130 -14.52 -20.57 2.48
C VAL A 130 -13.15 -21.16 2.78
N ILE A 131 -12.16 -20.30 2.91
CA ILE A 131 -10.78 -20.63 3.26
C ILE A 131 -10.34 -19.84 4.48
N ARG A 132 -9.36 -20.36 5.21
CA ARG A 132 -8.67 -19.60 6.23
C ARG A 132 -7.61 -18.73 5.55
N GLY A 133 -7.66 -17.42 5.80
CA GLY A 133 -6.75 -16.51 5.15
C GLY A 133 -6.81 -15.10 5.69
N GLN A 134 -6.13 -14.21 5.00
CA GLN A 134 -6.11 -12.77 5.24
C GLN A 134 -6.86 -12.10 4.10
N ASP A 135 -7.83 -11.25 4.42
CA ASP A 135 -8.50 -10.41 3.44
C ASP A 135 -7.77 -9.06 3.36
N LEU A 136 -7.34 -8.71 2.18
CA LEU A 136 -6.54 -7.52 1.88
C LEU A 136 -7.36 -6.56 1.02
N LEU A 137 -7.50 -5.34 1.48
CA LEU A 137 -8.05 -4.24 0.69
C LEU A 137 -6.90 -3.47 0.05
N GLY A 138 -6.95 -3.30 -1.26
CA GLY A 138 -5.96 -2.59 -2.05
C GLY A 138 -6.56 -1.46 -2.86
N ILE A 139 -5.79 -0.41 -3.06
CA ILE A 139 -6.07 0.67 -4.00
C ILE A 139 -4.92 0.74 -5.00
N VAL A 140 -5.25 0.84 -6.27
CA VAL A 140 -4.28 1.06 -7.34
C VAL A 140 -4.64 2.36 -8.04
N PHE A 141 -3.72 3.29 -8.07
CA PHE A 141 -3.81 4.46 -8.92
C PHE A 141 -3.23 4.14 -10.29
N THR A 142 -3.96 4.41 -11.36
CA THR A 142 -3.50 4.17 -12.73
C THR A 142 -3.47 5.49 -13.49
N ILE A 143 -2.40 5.72 -14.24
CA ILE A 143 -2.25 6.87 -15.17
C ILE A 143 -1.41 6.44 -16.37
N ASN A 144 -1.86 6.75 -17.58
CA ASN A 144 -1.15 6.41 -18.83
C ASN A 144 -0.70 4.93 -18.89
N HIS A 145 -1.54 4.00 -18.42
CA HIS A 145 -1.26 2.56 -18.31
C HIS A 145 -0.17 2.18 -17.30
N ILE A 146 0.34 3.14 -16.52
CA ILE A 146 1.24 2.87 -15.41
C ILE A 146 0.40 2.71 -14.14
N ALA A 147 0.59 1.60 -13.43
CA ALA A 147 -0.10 1.31 -12.19
C ALA A 147 0.80 1.61 -10.99
N PHE A 148 0.27 2.37 -10.03
CA PHE A 148 0.90 2.66 -8.75
C PHE A 148 0.12 1.96 -7.65
N PRO A 149 0.55 0.76 -7.22
CA PRO A 149 -0.09 0.06 -6.12
C PRO A 149 0.15 0.81 -4.82
N LEU A 150 -0.93 1.10 -4.10
CA LEU A 150 -0.86 1.76 -2.80
C LEU A 150 -0.76 0.71 -1.69
N PRO A 151 -0.29 1.07 -0.48
CA PRO A 151 -0.16 0.13 0.62
C PRO A 151 -1.46 -0.56 0.96
N LEU A 152 -1.42 -1.90 1.03
CA LEU A 152 -2.56 -2.75 1.36
C LEU A 152 -2.94 -2.63 2.83
N LEU A 153 -4.24 -2.78 3.12
CA LEU A 153 -4.75 -2.93 4.48
C LEU A 153 -5.37 -4.31 4.68
N PHE A 154 -5.11 -4.89 5.86
CA PHE A 154 -5.82 -6.08 6.29
C PHE A 154 -7.22 -5.73 6.76
N CYS A 155 -8.22 -6.53 6.35
CA CYS A 155 -9.60 -6.38 6.80
C CYS A 155 -9.81 -7.27 8.05
N PRO A 156 -9.83 -6.70 9.27
CA PRO A 156 -10.06 -7.49 10.47
C PRO A 156 -11.54 -7.86 10.58
N LYS A 157 -11.84 -9.15 10.74
CA LYS A 157 -13.21 -9.67 10.89
C LYS A 157 -13.70 -9.66 12.34
N GLN A 158 -12.80 -9.72 13.29
CA GLN A 158 -13.10 -9.82 14.71
C GLN A 158 -12.02 -9.13 15.57
N GLY A 159 -12.35 -8.87 16.82
CA GLY A 159 -11.42 -8.36 17.81
C GLY A 159 -11.44 -6.83 17.96
N ARG A 160 -10.50 -6.29 18.72
CA ARG A 160 -10.41 -4.86 19.08
C ARG A 160 -10.38 -3.92 17.86
N TYR A 161 -9.83 -4.39 16.75
CA TYR A 161 -9.66 -3.59 15.53
C TYR A 161 -10.68 -3.96 14.45
N HIS A 162 -11.78 -4.63 14.82
CA HIS A 162 -12.85 -4.92 13.88
C HIS A 162 -13.40 -3.62 13.31
N THR A 163 -13.41 -3.53 12.00
CA THR A 163 -14.04 -2.46 11.26
C THR A 163 -14.66 -3.01 9.98
N ASN A 164 -15.70 -2.38 9.48
CA ASN A 164 -16.25 -2.78 8.20
C ASN A 164 -15.36 -2.32 7.04
N LYS A 165 -15.51 -2.95 5.88
CA LYS A 165 -14.70 -2.61 4.69
C LYS A 165 -14.94 -1.19 4.19
N ALA A 166 -16.16 -0.66 4.34
CA ALA A 166 -16.48 0.69 3.91
C ALA A 166 -15.72 1.73 4.75
N ASP A 167 -15.70 1.57 6.08
CA ASP A 167 -14.92 2.45 6.96
C ASP A 167 -13.43 2.39 6.66
N LEU A 168 -12.93 1.18 6.42
CA LEU A 168 -11.53 0.97 6.07
C LEU A 168 -11.18 1.65 4.74
N LEU A 169 -12.07 1.56 3.75
CA LEU A 169 -11.92 2.21 2.45
C LEU A 169 -11.93 3.73 2.58
N ILE A 170 -12.90 4.30 3.29
CA ILE A 170 -12.95 5.75 3.53
C ILE A 170 -11.67 6.23 4.21
N PHE A 171 -11.22 5.51 5.23
CA PHE A 171 -9.95 5.82 5.91
C PHE A 171 -8.77 5.84 4.93
N MET A 172 -8.65 4.84 4.04
CA MET A 172 -7.59 4.79 3.03
C MET A 172 -7.68 5.95 2.05
N LEU A 173 -8.88 6.24 1.54
CA LEU A 173 -9.11 7.33 0.58
C LEU A 173 -8.81 8.70 1.20
N THR A 174 -9.18 8.91 2.46
CA THR A 174 -8.85 10.14 3.20
C THR A 174 -7.32 10.30 3.31
N GLN A 175 -6.60 9.25 3.72
CA GLN A 175 -5.15 9.32 3.79
C GLN A 175 -4.51 9.57 2.41
N LEU A 176 -5.05 8.94 1.38
CA LEU A 176 -4.58 9.14 0.01
C LEU A 176 -4.79 10.58 -0.45
N LYS A 177 -5.98 11.14 -0.20
CA LYS A 177 -6.29 12.53 -0.50
C LYS A 177 -5.33 13.47 0.21
N ASP A 178 -5.13 13.29 1.51
CA ASP A 178 -4.22 14.13 2.30
C ASP A 178 -2.77 14.13 1.74
N GLU A 179 -2.29 13.00 1.27
CA GLU A 179 -0.94 12.91 0.69
C GLU A 179 -0.88 13.54 -0.71
N PHE A 180 -1.92 13.41 -1.55
CA PHE A 180 -1.98 14.10 -2.84
C PHE A 180 -2.15 15.62 -2.69
N ASP A 181 -2.93 16.08 -1.71
CA ASP A 181 -3.08 17.51 -1.40
C ASP A 181 -1.72 18.15 -1.02
N ARG A 182 -0.85 17.43 -0.32
CA ARG A 182 0.53 17.88 -0.04
C ARG A 182 1.37 18.04 -1.30
N GLU A 183 1.09 17.28 -2.33
CA GLU A 183 1.70 17.43 -3.64
C GLU A 183 1.01 18.49 -4.52
N GLY A 184 -0.03 19.16 -4.00
CA GLY A 184 -0.81 20.17 -4.70
C GLY A 184 -1.74 19.57 -5.76
N ILE A 185 -2.22 18.35 -5.57
CA ILE A 185 -3.06 17.61 -6.51
C ILE A 185 -4.39 17.26 -5.86
N ASP A 186 -5.49 17.74 -6.42
CA ASP A 186 -6.84 17.33 -6.06
C ASP A 186 -7.23 16.05 -6.82
N ILE A 187 -7.45 14.97 -6.09
CA ILE A 187 -7.85 13.68 -6.65
C ILE A 187 -9.36 13.41 -6.55
N THR A 188 -10.14 14.33 -6.00
CA THR A 188 -11.60 14.14 -5.79
C THR A 188 -12.39 13.99 -7.10
N GLN A 189 -11.82 14.44 -8.21
CA GLN A 189 -12.41 14.35 -9.54
C GLN A 189 -11.99 13.11 -10.33
N LEU A 190 -11.15 12.24 -9.75
CA LEU A 190 -10.72 11.04 -10.43
C LEU A 190 -11.82 9.97 -10.43
N PRO A 191 -12.02 9.26 -11.55
CA PRO A 191 -12.91 8.12 -11.58
C PRO A 191 -12.49 7.05 -10.57
N LEU A 192 -13.45 6.59 -9.78
CA LEU A 192 -13.28 5.53 -8.81
C LEU A 192 -13.96 4.25 -9.32
N THR A 193 -13.19 3.19 -9.49
CA THR A 193 -13.69 1.87 -9.89
C THR A 193 -13.58 0.88 -8.73
N MET A 194 -14.63 0.13 -8.49
CA MET A 194 -14.66 -0.88 -7.43
C MET A 194 -15.61 -2.02 -7.78
N ASP A 195 -15.38 -3.19 -7.19
CA ASP A 195 -16.30 -4.31 -7.30
C ASP A 195 -17.68 -3.95 -6.70
N SER A 196 -18.72 -4.55 -7.25
CA SER A 196 -20.10 -4.42 -6.78
C SER A 196 -20.28 -4.74 -5.29
N ALA A 197 -19.44 -5.61 -4.75
CA ALA A 197 -19.42 -5.94 -3.31
C ALA A 197 -19.16 -4.72 -2.40
N PHE A 198 -18.53 -3.66 -2.92
CA PHE A 198 -18.32 -2.41 -2.18
C PHE A 198 -19.43 -1.38 -2.41
N VAL A 199 -20.26 -1.56 -3.42
CA VAL A 199 -21.23 -0.56 -3.84
C VAL A 199 -22.49 -0.63 -2.97
N SER A 200 -22.51 0.14 -1.86
CA SER A 200 -23.71 0.39 -1.08
C SER A 200 -24.17 1.85 -1.24
N GLN A 201 -25.45 2.10 -1.01
CA GLN A 201 -25.99 3.48 -1.02
C GLN A 201 -25.30 4.34 0.05
N GLU A 202 -25.05 3.78 1.23
CA GLU A 202 -24.33 4.44 2.33
C GLU A 202 -22.91 4.83 1.92
N LEU A 203 -22.16 3.92 1.32
CA LEU A 203 -20.79 4.21 0.87
C LEU A 203 -20.78 5.31 -0.19
N ARG A 204 -21.71 5.27 -1.15
CA ARG A 204 -21.83 6.32 -2.17
C ARG A 204 -22.06 7.69 -1.54
N GLN A 205 -22.98 7.81 -0.58
CA GLN A 205 -23.21 9.07 0.13
C GLN A 205 -21.95 9.58 0.84
N ARG A 206 -21.20 8.70 1.48
CA ARG A 206 -19.95 9.06 2.18
C ARG A 206 -18.80 9.46 1.25
N LEU A 207 -18.77 8.95 0.04
CA LEU A 207 -17.77 9.33 -0.97
C LEU A 207 -18.04 10.70 -1.60
N HIS A 208 -19.26 11.22 -1.47
CA HIS A 208 -19.65 12.56 -1.96
C HIS A 208 -19.52 13.66 -0.90
N GLN A 209 -19.18 13.33 0.33
CA GLN A 209 -18.91 14.28 1.42
C GLN A 209 -17.42 14.67 1.45
#